data_27ce4a5e6ceae25b0895f3ecbe78cbac
#
_entry.id   27ce4a5e6ceae25b0895f3ecbe78cbac
#
_cell.length_a   1.000
_cell.length_b   1.000
_cell.length_c   1.000
_cell.angle_alpha   90.00
_cell.angle_beta   90.00
_cell.angle_gamma   90.00
#
_symmetry.space_group_name_H-M   'P 1'
#
loop_
_entity.id
_entity.type
_entity.pdbx_description
1 polymer ?
#
loop_
_entity_poly.entity_id
_entity_poly.type
_entity_poly.pdbx_seq_one_letter_code
_entity_poly.pdbx_strand_id
1 'polypeptide(L)'
;MGEYTEKYKLIDEIPFDFSRRRLSVIVTDGTKRQMITKGAVEEILELCTLVDYKGQVSPITNQIKDNIKQISKKLNKDGLRVIAVCQKNNVRQDSTIFDVDDEKEMVLLGFIGFLDPPKESAKSAIEKLNKAGIRVVVLTGDNEDVTRCICERVNINSKDIVTGSELDKLSDSGVFRLLRHTNIFVKLSPIQKVRIVRLLKEAGNVVGYMGDGINDAPSLTHADVGVSVDTAVDIAKESADIILLEKDLHVLLDGVREGRKTFGNLMKYIKMATSFNFGEVMSVIIASVLLPFLPETPIQLLVEGLLYDFGQLTLPFDNVDEEYLKKPRRFDIKSLKHFMLIMGPLSSAFDLLVFAFLWFVFKIREVAIFQTVWFTYSIVSNLLGMHIIRTAKIPFVQSNAHKFVYFSSILLSIIGILVPFTWIGQIIGLVPIPIYLMSIILGVPILYCFVALFVKKIYEKKFGEWI
;
A
#
# COMPACT_ATOMS: atom_id res chain seq x y z
N MET A 1 21.99 -32.83 20.90
CA MET A 1 21.10 -32.01 21.79
C MET A 1 20.11 -32.87 22.58
N GLY A 2 19.69 -34.03 22.10
CA GLY A 2 18.72 -34.92 22.79
C GLY A 2 19.16 -35.48 24.16
N GLU A 3 20.42 -35.80 24.36
CA GLU A 3 20.89 -36.42 25.60
C GLU A 3 20.74 -35.54 26.86
N TYR A 4 20.80 -34.20 26.74
CA TYR A 4 20.68 -33.32 27.89
C TYR A 4 19.22 -33.03 28.27
N THR A 5 18.28 -33.08 27.31
CA THR A 5 16.85 -32.87 27.56
C THR A 5 16.21 -34.04 28.30
N GLU A 6 16.73 -35.24 28.18
CA GLU A 6 16.27 -36.43 28.96
C GLU A 6 16.71 -36.41 30.44
N LYS A 7 17.84 -35.73 30.70
CA LYS A 7 18.39 -35.66 32.06
C LYS A 7 17.72 -34.63 32.98
N TYR A 8 17.17 -33.58 32.41
CA TYR A 8 16.56 -32.48 33.17
C TYR A 8 15.05 -32.42 32.97
N LYS A 9 14.28 -32.30 34.06
CA LYS A 9 12.83 -32.10 34.04
C LYS A 9 12.50 -30.66 34.38
N LEU A 10 11.59 -30.04 33.61
CA LEU A 10 11.07 -28.70 33.88
C LEU A 10 10.19 -28.78 35.14
N ILE A 11 10.40 -27.85 36.08
CA ILE A 11 9.59 -27.69 37.28
C ILE A 11 8.62 -26.52 37.07
N ASP A 12 9.15 -25.36 36.66
CA ASP A 12 8.40 -24.13 36.46
C ASP A 12 9.11 -23.19 35.49
N GLU A 13 8.40 -22.18 34.97
CA GLU A 13 8.98 -21.13 34.16
C GLU A 13 8.44 -19.76 34.57
N ILE A 14 9.31 -18.75 34.52
CA ILE A 14 8.94 -17.36 34.62
C ILE A 14 9.00 -16.81 33.19
N PRO A 15 7.83 -16.57 32.55
CA PRO A 15 7.76 -16.22 31.12
C PRO A 15 8.52 -14.94 30.79
N PHE A 16 8.86 -14.78 29.52
CA PHE A 16 9.47 -13.56 29.02
C PHE A 16 8.54 -12.36 29.23
N ASP A 17 9.10 -11.29 29.75
CA ASP A 17 8.42 -10.00 29.89
C ASP A 17 9.25 -8.89 29.24
N PHE A 18 8.57 -8.00 28.48
CA PHE A 18 9.23 -6.92 27.74
C PHE A 18 9.81 -5.84 28.64
N SER A 19 9.22 -5.62 29.81
CA SER A 19 9.75 -4.65 30.77
C SER A 19 11.01 -5.18 31.47
N ARG A 20 11.03 -6.48 31.76
CA ARG A 20 12.14 -7.18 32.38
C ARG A 20 13.20 -7.67 31.39
N ARG A 21 12.86 -7.82 30.10
CA ARG A 21 13.72 -8.33 29.01
C ARG A 21 14.47 -9.62 29.31
N ARG A 22 13.86 -10.54 30.09
CA ARG A 22 14.43 -11.81 30.49
C ARG A 22 13.34 -12.85 30.73
N LEU A 23 13.77 -14.10 30.68
CA LEU A 23 12.94 -15.24 31.07
C LEU A 23 13.80 -16.21 31.91
N SER A 24 13.15 -16.98 32.77
CA SER A 24 13.79 -18.00 33.62
C SER A 24 13.08 -19.32 33.48
N VAL A 25 13.85 -20.41 33.53
CA VAL A 25 13.34 -21.77 33.65
C VAL A 25 13.94 -22.44 34.87
N ILE A 26 13.12 -23.19 35.59
CA ILE A 26 13.53 -23.95 36.76
C ILE A 26 13.52 -25.42 36.37
N VAL A 27 14.69 -26.07 36.47
CA VAL A 27 14.88 -27.46 36.06
C VAL A 27 15.48 -28.29 37.18
N THR A 28 15.28 -29.62 37.14
CA THR A 28 15.89 -30.57 38.06
C THR A 28 16.45 -31.78 37.34
N ASP A 29 17.58 -32.29 37.80
CA ASP A 29 18.13 -33.57 37.42
C ASP A 29 17.75 -34.73 38.40
N GLY A 30 16.82 -34.45 39.31
CA GLY A 30 16.39 -35.37 40.37
C GLY A 30 17.19 -35.23 41.69
N THR A 31 18.35 -34.58 41.67
CA THR A 31 19.17 -34.35 42.86
C THR A 31 19.31 -32.87 43.19
N LYS A 32 19.37 -32.03 42.19
CA LYS A 32 19.53 -30.57 42.34
C LYS A 32 18.51 -29.84 41.50
N ARG A 33 18.10 -28.67 41.99
CA ARG A 33 17.27 -27.72 41.26
C ARG A 33 18.12 -26.54 40.84
N GLN A 34 17.92 -26.10 39.62
CA GLN A 34 18.64 -24.99 39.03
C GLN A 34 17.64 -24.03 38.37
N MET A 35 17.82 -22.74 38.58
CA MET A 35 17.17 -21.70 37.78
C MET A 35 18.17 -21.20 36.77
N ILE A 36 17.76 -21.23 35.50
CA ILE A 36 18.54 -20.71 34.36
C ILE A 36 17.79 -19.53 33.79
N THR A 37 18.43 -18.37 33.78
CA THR A 37 17.84 -17.12 33.27
C THR A 37 18.63 -16.64 32.06
N LYS A 38 17.93 -16.27 31.00
CA LYS A 38 18.50 -15.65 29.83
C LYS A 38 17.81 -14.32 29.54
N GLY A 39 18.57 -13.30 29.08
CA GLY A 39 18.01 -11.99 28.80
C GLY A 39 19.04 -10.99 28.26
N ALA A 40 18.64 -9.75 28.17
CA ALA A 40 19.53 -8.67 27.79
C ALA A 40 20.68 -8.50 28.81
N VAL A 41 21.84 -8.13 28.30
CA VAL A 41 23.09 -8.16 29.11
C VAL A 41 22.99 -7.28 30.33
N GLU A 42 22.44 -6.10 30.18
CA GLU A 42 22.28 -5.11 31.26
C GLU A 42 21.40 -5.68 32.40
N GLU A 43 20.25 -6.22 32.05
CA GLU A 43 19.25 -6.76 32.97
C GLU A 43 19.76 -8.04 33.69
N ILE A 44 20.49 -8.88 32.98
CA ILE A 44 21.09 -10.08 33.61
C ILE A 44 22.23 -9.71 34.57
N LEU A 45 23.05 -8.69 34.22
CA LEU A 45 24.14 -8.22 35.11
C LEU A 45 23.63 -7.65 36.44
N GLU A 46 22.39 -7.14 36.48
CA GLU A 46 21.78 -6.65 37.73
C GLU A 46 21.42 -7.80 38.69
N LEU A 47 21.08 -8.97 38.15
CA LEU A 47 20.76 -10.16 38.94
C LEU A 47 22.00 -10.90 39.46
N CYS A 48 23.15 -10.69 38.81
CA CYS A 48 24.35 -11.45 39.07
C CYS A 48 25.19 -10.83 40.20
N THR A 49 25.49 -11.64 41.20
CA THR A 49 26.46 -11.34 42.27
C THR A 49 27.80 -12.06 42.07
N LEU A 50 27.78 -13.11 41.27
CA LEU A 50 28.92 -13.97 40.98
C LEU A 50 29.11 -14.14 39.46
N VAL A 51 30.31 -14.50 39.05
CA VAL A 51 30.67 -14.86 37.66
C VAL A 51 31.46 -16.14 37.65
N ASP A 52 31.14 -17.04 36.75
CA ASP A 52 31.92 -18.25 36.45
C ASP A 52 32.90 -17.93 35.30
N TYR A 53 34.18 -17.99 35.60
CA TYR A 53 35.21 -17.88 34.57
C TYR A 53 36.03 -19.18 34.52
N LYS A 54 35.84 -19.98 33.50
CA LYS A 54 36.53 -21.26 33.27
C LYS A 54 36.40 -22.23 34.45
N GLY A 55 35.20 -22.31 35.06
CA GLY A 55 34.90 -23.21 36.17
C GLY A 55 35.28 -22.63 37.56
N GLN A 56 35.80 -21.40 37.63
CA GLN A 56 36.07 -20.69 38.89
C GLN A 56 35.01 -19.61 39.13
N VAL A 57 34.22 -19.84 40.15
CA VAL A 57 33.17 -18.87 40.58
C VAL A 57 33.79 -17.83 41.51
N SER A 58 33.63 -16.55 41.17
CA SER A 58 34.12 -15.43 41.94
C SER A 58 33.10 -14.28 42.02
N PRO A 59 33.20 -13.38 43.02
CA PRO A 59 32.32 -12.22 43.08
C PRO A 59 32.48 -11.31 41.86
N ILE A 60 31.36 -10.81 41.32
CA ILE A 60 31.35 -9.93 40.20
C ILE A 60 31.62 -8.48 40.70
N THR A 61 32.70 -7.90 40.25
CA THR A 61 33.10 -6.51 40.60
C THR A 61 32.55 -5.54 39.55
N ASN A 62 32.49 -4.24 39.90
CA ASN A 62 32.08 -3.19 38.93
C ASN A 62 32.99 -3.19 37.70
N GLN A 63 34.31 -3.42 37.87
CA GLN A 63 35.25 -3.50 36.77
C GLN A 63 34.97 -4.67 35.83
N ILE A 64 34.55 -5.83 36.38
CA ILE A 64 34.13 -6.98 35.58
C ILE A 64 32.84 -6.63 34.84
N LYS A 65 31.85 -6.01 35.48
CA LYS A 65 30.59 -5.58 34.84
C LYS A 65 30.85 -4.62 33.66
N ASP A 66 31.75 -3.68 33.84
CA ASP A 66 32.11 -2.70 32.80
C ASP A 66 32.84 -3.37 31.62
N ASN A 67 33.76 -4.30 31.89
CA ASN A 67 34.43 -5.05 30.84
C ASN A 67 33.42 -5.88 30.04
N ILE A 68 32.48 -6.53 30.70
CA ILE A 68 31.41 -7.29 30.08
C ILE A 68 30.53 -6.42 29.17
N LYS A 69 30.13 -5.26 29.66
CA LYS A 69 29.37 -4.28 28.84
C LYS A 69 30.16 -3.83 27.62
N GLN A 70 31.46 -3.61 27.74
CA GLN A 70 32.32 -3.24 26.62
C GLN A 70 32.42 -4.37 25.58
N ILE A 71 32.58 -5.63 26.01
CA ILE A 71 32.62 -6.79 25.13
C ILE A 71 31.28 -6.94 24.41
N SER A 72 30.17 -6.89 25.14
CA SER A 72 28.83 -6.92 24.56
C SER A 72 28.63 -5.82 23.51
N LYS A 73 29.02 -4.58 23.82
CA LYS A 73 28.96 -3.46 22.90
C LYS A 73 29.81 -3.66 21.65
N LYS A 74 30.99 -4.25 21.78
CA LYS A 74 31.83 -4.60 20.62
C LYS A 74 31.15 -5.63 19.73
N LEU A 75 30.63 -6.71 20.30
CA LEU A 75 29.89 -7.74 19.56
C LEU A 75 28.64 -7.17 18.89
N ASN A 76 27.90 -6.30 19.57
CA ASN A 76 26.72 -5.63 18.99
C ASN A 76 27.11 -4.74 17.78
N LYS A 77 28.25 -4.03 17.85
CA LYS A 77 28.78 -3.23 16.73
C LYS A 77 29.14 -4.10 15.52
N ASP A 78 29.56 -5.35 15.75
CA ASP A 78 29.82 -6.33 14.70
C ASP A 78 28.52 -6.93 14.13
N GLY A 79 27.35 -6.50 14.66
CA GLY A 79 26.01 -6.94 14.22
C GLY A 79 25.49 -8.19 14.92
N LEU A 80 26.15 -8.64 15.99
CA LEU A 80 25.70 -9.78 16.79
C LEU A 80 24.68 -9.31 17.85
N ARG A 81 23.55 -9.96 17.92
CA ARG A 81 22.61 -9.81 19.04
C ARG A 81 23.08 -10.66 20.21
N VAL A 82 23.51 -10.01 21.29
CA VAL A 82 24.09 -10.66 22.45
C VAL A 82 23.04 -10.87 23.55
N ILE A 83 22.91 -12.11 23.99
CA ILE A 83 22.07 -12.49 25.14
C ILE A 83 22.99 -13.06 26.21
N ALA A 84 22.83 -12.58 27.46
CA ALA A 84 23.51 -13.14 28.61
C ALA A 84 22.73 -14.32 29.21
N VAL A 85 23.46 -15.26 29.77
CA VAL A 85 22.91 -16.42 30.47
C VAL A 85 23.52 -16.49 31.87
N CYS A 86 22.67 -16.61 32.87
CA CYS A 86 23.07 -16.83 34.25
C CYS A 86 22.31 -17.99 34.89
N GLN A 87 22.84 -18.54 35.95
CA GLN A 87 22.21 -19.62 36.70
C GLN A 87 22.24 -19.37 38.21
N LYS A 88 21.31 -19.99 38.90
CA LYS A 88 21.29 -20.09 40.34
C LYS A 88 21.17 -21.58 40.75
N ASN A 89 22.18 -22.06 41.48
CA ASN A 89 22.15 -23.37 42.07
C ASN A 89 21.49 -23.27 43.46
N ASN A 90 20.90 -24.37 43.96
CA ASN A 90 20.22 -24.44 45.28
C ASN A 90 18.99 -23.56 45.36
N VAL A 91 18.14 -23.59 44.36
CA VAL A 91 16.81 -23.01 44.38
C VAL A 91 15.95 -23.77 45.42
N ARG A 92 14.98 -23.07 46.05
CA ARG A 92 14.08 -23.65 47.07
C ARG A 92 13.56 -25.03 46.66
N GLN A 93 13.69 -26.02 47.53
CA GLN A 93 13.26 -27.40 47.25
C GLN A 93 11.81 -27.66 47.66
N ASP A 94 11.24 -26.81 48.48
CA ASP A 94 9.92 -26.90 49.09
C ASP A 94 8.80 -26.25 48.21
N SER A 95 9.14 -25.56 47.14
CA SER A 95 8.17 -24.91 46.24
C SER A 95 8.25 -25.47 44.83
N THR A 96 7.10 -25.54 44.14
CA THR A 96 6.96 -25.81 42.73
C THR A 96 6.54 -24.60 41.94
N ILE A 97 6.34 -23.44 42.59
CA ILE A 97 5.96 -22.17 41.96
C ILE A 97 7.04 -21.14 42.30
N PHE A 98 7.50 -20.44 41.27
CA PHE A 98 8.56 -19.42 41.35
C PHE A 98 8.05 -18.14 40.73
N ASP A 99 8.57 -17.00 41.21
CA ASP A 99 8.20 -15.69 40.73
C ASP A 99 9.44 -14.79 40.47
N VAL A 100 9.18 -13.56 40.07
CA VAL A 100 10.22 -12.58 39.70
C VAL A 100 11.18 -12.29 40.87
N ASP A 101 10.72 -12.39 42.11
CA ASP A 101 11.54 -12.12 43.31
C ASP A 101 12.59 -13.21 43.56
N ASP A 102 12.43 -14.39 42.97
CA ASP A 102 13.42 -15.47 43.00
C ASP A 102 14.60 -15.25 42.07
N GLU A 103 14.47 -14.35 41.06
CA GLU A 103 15.51 -13.99 40.10
C GLU A 103 16.56 -13.04 40.72
N LYS A 104 17.37 -13.55 41.67
CA LYS A 104 18.41 -12.78 42.36
C LYS A 104 19.60 -13.67 42.76
N GLU A 105 20.75 -13.06 43.04
CA GLU A 105 21.95 -13.77 43.49
C GLU A 105 22.42 -14.81 42.49
N MET A 106 22.43 -14.45 41.23
CA MET A 106 22.76 -15.35 40.13
C MET A 106 24.27 -15.39 39.84
N VAL A 107 24.71 -16.46 39.19
CA VAL A 107 26.06 -16.63 38.67
C VAL A 107 26.01 -16.41 37.17
N LEU A 108 26.71 -15.43 36.65
CA LEU A 108 26.85 -15.22 35.22
C LEU A 108 27.70 -16.35 34.62
N LEU A 109 27.16 -17.02 33.59
CA LEU A 109 27.84 -18.08 32.84
C LEU A 109 28.55 -17.55 31.59
N GLY A 110 27.96 -16.59 30.90
CA GLY A 110 28.50 -16.07 29.66
C GLY A 110 27.45 -15.49 28.72
N PHE A 111 27.81 -15.44 27.42
CA PHE A 111 26.97 -14.83 26.38
C PHE A 111 26.78 -15.79 25.21
N ILE A 112 25.66 -15.62 24.57
CA ILE A 112 25.36 -16.23 23.28
C ILE A 112 25.13 -15.09 22.28
N GLY A 113 25.94 -15.06 21.21
CA GLY A 113 25.79 -14.09 20.10
C GLY A 113 25.03 -14.72 18.95
N PHE A 114 23.97 -14.07 18.51
CA PHE A 114 23.22 -14.45 17.34
C PHE A 114 23.51 -13.47 16.22
N LEU A 115 23.88 -13.99 15.06
CA LEU A 115 24.03 -13.21 13.83
C LEU A 115 22.74 -13.40 13.01
N ASP A 116 22.02 -12.29 12.81
CA ASP A 116 20.84 -12.25 11.94
C ASP A 116 21.10 -11.22 10.82
N PRO A 117 21.83 -11.63 9.75
CA PRO A 117 22.18 -10.72 8.68
C PRO A 117 20.94 -10.34 7.86
N PRO A 118 20.86 -9.10 7.36
CA PRO A 118 19.82 -8.74 6.43
C PRO A 118 19.94 -9.59 5.15
N LYS A 119 18.80 -9.87 4.52
CA LYS A 119 18.78 -10.56 3.23
C LYS A 119 19.55 -9.75 2.18
N GLU A 120 20.24 -10.42 1.28
CA GLU A 120 21.01 -9.76 0.20
C GLU A 120 20.12 -8.88 -0.68
N SER A 121 18.87 -9.28 -0.92
CA SER A 121 17.88 -8.51 -1.68
C SER A 121 17.42 -7.22 -0.99
N ALA A 122 17.56 -7.10 0.34
CA ALA A 122 16.99 -5.99 1.12
C ALA A 122 17.53 -4.64 0.69
N LYS A 123 18.84 -4.51 0.46
CA LYS A 123 19.47 -3.26 0.03
C LYS A 123 18.87 -2.74 -1.27
N SER A 124 18.82 -3.60 -2.31
CA SER A 124 18.29 -3.19 -3.62
C SER A 124 16.79 -2.89 -3.58
N ALA A 125 16.03 -3.62 -2.76
CA ALA A 125 14.60 -3.36 -2.58
C ALA A 125 14.34 -2.02 -1.89
N ILE A 126 15.07 -1.69 -0.83
CA ILE A 126 14.96 -0.40 -0.12
C ILE A 126 15.31 0.77 -1.05
N GLU A 127 16.36 0.65 -1.86
CA GLU A 127 16.71 1.67 -2.85
C GLU A 127 15.60 1.89 -3.88
N LYS A 128 14.96 0.81 -4.37
CA LYS A 128 13.83 0.89 -5.31
C LYS A 128 12.57 1.47 -4.65
N LEU A 129 12.27 1.11 -3.38
CA LEU A 129 11.18 1.71 -2.61
C LEU A 129 11.36 3.23 -2.47
N ASN A 130 12.56 3.67 -2.12
CA ASN A 130 12.89 5.11 -2.01
C ASN A 130 12.74 5.82 -3.38
N LYS A 131 13.18 5.20 -4.48
CA LYS A 131 12.97 5.72 -5.85
C LYS A 131 11.50 5.78 -6.23
N ALA A 132 10.68 4.88 -5.70
CA ALA A 132 9.22 4.89 -5.86
C ALA A 132 8.53 5.91 -4.94
N GLY A 133 9.28 6.75 -4.21
CA GLY A 133 8.74 7.75 -3.29
C GLY A 133 8.18 7.18 -1.99
N ILE A 134 8.62 5.99 -1.60
CA ILE A 134 8.24 5.34 -0.33
C ILE A 134 9.39 5.52 0.65
N ARG A 135 9.12 6.22 1.74
CA ARG A 135 10.06 6.39 2.84
C ARG A 135 10.06 5.14 3.72
N VAL A 136 11.22 4.55 3.93
CA VAL A 136 11.39 3.40 4.83
C VAL A 136 11.75 3.90 6.23
N VAL A 137 10.99 3.45 7.24
CA VAL A 137 11.20 3.74 8.66
C VAL A 137 11.37 2.41 9.40
N VAL A 138 12.41 2.31 10.21
CA VAL A 138 12.74 1.11 11.00
C VAL A 138 12.25 1.29 12.43
N LEU A 139 11.35 0.41 12.88
CA LEU A 139 10.82 0.35 14.25
C LEU A 139 11.18 -1.00 14.87
N THR A 140 12.16 -1.02 15.76
CA THR A 140 12.66 -2.26 16.33
C THR A 140 12.76 -2.23 17.86
N GLY A 141 12.60 -3.41 18.50
CA GLY A 141 12.93 -3.62 19.90
C GLY A 141 14.42 -3.82 20.18
N ASP A 142 15.24 -3.99 19.13
CA ASP A 142 16.69 -4.23 19.24
C ASP A 142 17.44 -3.00 19.73
N ASN A 143 18.71 -3.22 20.13
CA ASN A 143 19.57 -2.14 20.59
C ASN A 143 20.12 -1.30 19.41
N GLU A 144 20.62 -0.11 19.74
CA GLU A 144 21.12 0.86 18.78
C GLU A 144 22.28 0.34 17.94
N ASP A 145 23.29 -0.31 18.56
CA ASP A 145 24.52 -0.74 17.86
C ASP A 145 24.22 -1.79 16.79
N VAL A 146 23.38 -2.80 17.09
CA VAL A 146 22.94 -3.83 16.13
C VAL A 146 22.11 -3.21 15.01
N THR A 147 21.14 -2.35 15.37
CA THR A 147 20.28 -1.71 14.38
C THR A 147 21.08 -0.80 13.45
N ARG A 148 22.03 -0.06 13.97
CA ARG A 148 22.95 0.79 13.19
C ARG A 148 23.72 -0.04 12.18
N CYS A 149 24.35 -1.14 12.62
CA CYS A 149 25.09 -2.04 11.75
C CYS A 149 24.21 -2.62 10.61
N ILE A 150 22.99 -3.04 10.92
CA ILE A 150 22.05 -3.58 9.91
C ILE A 150 21.63 -2.47 8.93
N CYS A 151 21.26 -1.29 9.44
CA CYS A 151 20.83 -0.16 8.60
C CYS A 151 21.93 0.30 7.65
N GLU A 152 23.18 0.36 8.09
CA GLU A 152 24.33 0.68 7.23
C GLU A 152 24.54 -0.34 6.12
N ARG A 153 24.42 -1.63 6.42
CA ARG A 153 24.50 -2.71 5.40
C ARG A 153 23.46 -2.61 4.32
N VAL A 154 22.25 -2.13 4.66
CA VAL A 154 21.12 -1.97 3.70
C VAL A 154 20.99 -0.53 3.18
N ASN A 155 21.96 0.33 3.44
CA ASN A 155 22.02 1.72 2.96
C ASN A 155 20.88 2.63 3.48
N ILE A 156 20.43 2.39 4.72
CA ILE A 156 19.54 3.31 5.43
C ILE A 156 20.40 4.29 6.23
N ASN A 157 20.10 5.60 6.11
CA ASN A 157 20.83 6.62 6.86
C ASN A 157 20.67 6.42 8.38
N SER A 158 21.78 6.11 9.06
CA SER A 158 21.85 5.80 10.49
C SER A 158 22.35 6.95 11.37
N LYS A 159 22.36 8.20 10.86
CA LYS A 159 22.84 9.37 11.62
C LYS A 159 21.98 9.67 12.82
N ASP A 160 20.66 9.65 12.63
CA ASP A 160 19.69 10.02 13.66
C ASP A 160 18.93 8.77 14.09
N ILE A 161 19.27 8.24 15.27
CA ILE A 161 18.58 7.11 15.91
C ILE A 161 17.94 7.61 17.19
N VAL A 162 16.68 7.24 17.43
CA VAL A 162 15.95 7.62 18.64
C VAL A 162 15.55 6.35 19.41
N THR A 163 15.77 6.37 20.70
CA THR A 163 15.41 5.28 21.61
C THR A 163 13.99 5.42 22.14
N GLY A 164 13.37 4.30 22.54
CA GLY A 164 12.05 4.31 23.18
C GLY A 164 11.99 5.20 24.43
N SER A 165 13.06 5.22 25.23
CA SER A 165 13.15 6.07 26.43
C SER A 165 13.23 7.57 26.12
N GLU A 166 13.82 7.97 25.00
CA GLU A 166 13.80 9.36 24.52
C GLU A 166 12.41 9.73 23.99
N LEU A 167 11.76 8.79 23.30
CA LEU A 167 10.41 8.96 22.77
C LEU A 167 9.38 9.24 23.89
N ASP A 168 9.51 8.55 25.04
CA ASP A 168 8.60 8.71 26.18
C ASP A 168 8.72 10.08 26.86
N LYS A 169 9.86 10.74 26.75
CA LYS A 169 10.07 12.10 27.27
C LYS A 169 9.43 13.19 26.42
N LEU A 170 8.95 12.85 25.21
CA LEU A 170 8.44 13.82 24.26
C LEU A 170 6.90 13.76 24.19
N SER A 171 6.28 14.92 24.08
CA SER A 171 4.89 15.05 23.70
C SER A 171 4.69 14.61 22.25
N ASP A 172 3.45 14.34 21.84
CA ASP A 172 3.12 13.96 20.45
C ASP A 172 3.60 15.01 19.44
N SER A 173 3.52 16.30 19.76
CA SER A 173 4.07 17.37 18.93
C SER A 173 5.61 17.33 18.82
N GLY A 174 6.30 16.88 19.85
CA GLY A 174 7.73 16.64 19.83
C GLY A 174 8.12 15.48 18.93
N VAL A 175 7.41 14.36 19.09
CA VAL A 175 7.59 13.16 18.24
C VAL A 175 7.28 13.48 16.77
N PHE A 176 6.23 14.27 16.51
CA PHE A 176 5.86 14.69 15.16
C PHE A 176 7.00 15.46 14.45
N ARG A 177 7.73 16.28 15.18
CA ARG A 177 8.93 16.98 14.64
C ARG A 177 10.05 16.01 14.32
N LEU A 178 10.32 15.03 15.22
CA LEU A 178 11.32 13.99 14.98
C LEU A 178 11.01 13.14 13.76
N LEU A 179 9.74 12.74 13.58
CA LEU A 179 9.30 11.90 12.46
C LEU A 179 9.58 12.52 11.08
N ARG A 180 9.83 13.83 10.99
CA ARG A 180 10.19 14.48 9.71
C ARG A 180 11.60 14.13 9.24
N HIS A 181 12.53 13.82 10.15
CA HIS A 181 13.96 13.66 9.86
C HIS A 181 14.50 12.29 10.25
N THR A 182 13.92 11.65 11.26
CA THR A 182 14.38 10.38 11.81
C THR A 182 13.71 9.20 11.15
N ASN A 183 14.52 8.22 10.72
CA ASN A 183 14.04 7.00 10.09
C ASN A 183 14.26 5.74 10.95
N ILE A 184 14.97 5.84 12.09
CA ILE A 184 15.35 4.67 12.88
C ILE A 184 14.97 4.92 14.34
N PHE A 185 14.14 4.00 14.87
CA PHE A 185 13.69 4.00 16.25
C PHE A 185 13.99 2.64 16.86
N VAL A 186 14.68 2.63 18.00
CA VAL A 186 15.25 1.43 18.63
C VAL A 186 14.77 1.24 20.07
N LYS A 187 14.91 0.03 20.60
CA LYS A 187 14.45 -0.34 21.95
C LYS A 187 12.98 0.03 22.19
N LEU A 188 12.16 -0.11 21.17
CA LEU A 188 10.74 0.22 21.23
C LEU A 188 9.91 -0.89 21.91
N SER A 189 8.97 -0.49 22.74
CA SER A 189 7.85 -1.33 23.16
C SER A 189 6.78 -1.40 22.06
N PRO A 190 5.86 -2.39 22.07
CA PRO A 190 4.75 -2.46 21.14
C PRO A 190 3.87 -1.20 21.13
N ILE A 191 3.61 -0.60 22.29
CA ILE A 191 2.80 0.62 22.43
C ILE A 191 3.49 1.81 21.74
N GLN A 192 4.82 1.93 21.87
CA GLN A 192 5.57 2.99 21.21
C GLN A 192 5.57 2.84 19.68
N LYS A 193 5.61 1.61 19.16
CA LYS A 193 5.46 1.34 17.72
C LYS A 193 4.10 1.83 17.21
N VAL A 194 3.00 1.50 17.90
CA VAL A 194 1.65 1.99 17.57
C VAL A 194 1.58 3.51 17.60
N ARG A 195 2.19 4.15 18.63
CA ARG A 195 2.24 5.62 18.74
C ARG A 195 2.89 6.27 17.51
N ILE A 196 4.02 5.70 17.04
CA ILE A 196 4.71 6.19 15.84
C ILE A 196 3.83 6.03 14.60
N VAL A 197 3.24 4.84 14.40
CA VAL A 197 2.34 4.57 13.26
C VAL A 197 1.16 5.56 13.25
N ARG A 198 0.50 5.77 14.38
CA ARG A 198 -0.60 6.73 14.52
C ARG A 198 -0.16 8.15 14.15
N LEU A 199 0.96 8.62 14.68
CA LEU A 199 1.47 9.97 14.41
C LEU A 199 1.90 10.15 12.94
N LEU A 200 2.42 9.11 12.29
CA LEU A 200 2.71 9.15 10.85
C LEU A 200 1.43 9.30 10.02
N LYS A 201 0.35 8.63 10.39
CA LYS A 201 -0.97 8.78 9.74
C LYS A 201 -1.55 10.17 9.97
N GLU A 202 -1.53 10.68 11.21
CA GLU A 202 -1.97 12.04 11.56
C GLU A 202 -1.16 13.11 10.81
N ALA A 203 0.11 12.83 10.47
CA ALA A 203 0.94 13.66 9.58
C ALA A 203 0.44 13.70 8.13
N GLY A 204 -0.61 12.97 7.82
CA GLY A 204 -1.17 12.89 6.49
C GLY A 204 -0.46 11.89 5.56
N ASN A 205 0.36 10.98 6.09
CA ASN A 205 0.95 9.92 5.29
C ASN A 205 0.00 8.72 5.15
N VAL A 206 0.17 7.93 4.09
CA VAL A 206 -0.35 6.56 4.02
C VAL A 206 0.74 5.64 4.54
N VAL A 207 0.44 4.90 5.59
CA VAL A 207 1.42 4.10 6.33
C VAL A 207 1.17 2.62 6.08
N GLY A 208 2.13 1.95 5.41
CA GLY A 208 2.24 0.49 5.44
C GLY A 208 3.11 0.06 6.61
N TYR A 209 2.69 -0.93 7.38
CA TYR A 209 3.48 -1.54 8.43
C TYR A 209 3.75 -3.00 8.11
N MET A 210 5.03 -3.41 8.18
CA MET A 210 5.42 -4.81 8.00
C MET A 210 5.94 -5.38 9.31
N GLY A 211 5.41 -6.54 9.72
CA GLY A 211 5.83 -7.25 10.93
C GLY A 211 5.49 -8.73 10.89
N ASP A 212 6.26 -9.54 11.61
CA ASP A 212 6.11 -11.00 11.65
C ASP A 212 5.96 -11.57 13.08
N GLY A 213 6.09 -10.72 14.10
CA GLY A 213 6.01 -11.09 15.52
C GLY A 213 4.69 -10.75 16.20
N ILE A 214 4.45 -11.37 17.35
CA ILE A 214 3.29 -11.08 18.23
C ILE A 214 3.22 -9.58 18.56
N ASN A 215 4.37 -8.95 18.77
CA ASN A 215 4.48 -7.54 19.18
C ASN A 215 4.12 -6.55 18.09
N ASP A 216 4.02 -7.01 16.84
CA ASP A 216 3.72 -6.20 15.68
C ASP A 216 2.22 -6.16 15.38
N ALA A 217 1.44 -7.12 15.91
CA ALA A 217 0.01 -7.23 15.67
C ALA A 217 -0.78 -5.91 15.93
N PRO A 218 -0.56 -5.17 17.05
CA PRO A 218 -1.24 -3.89 17.23
C PRO A 218 -0.85 -2.84 16.19
N SER A 219 0.41 -2.81 15.74
CA SER A 219 0.89 -1.86 14.74
C SER A 219 0.38 -2.21 13.33
N LEU A 220 0.28 -3.51 13.01
CA LEU A 220 -0.34 -4.00 11.77
C LEU A 220 -1.79 -3.51 11.64
N THR A 221 -2.59 -3.68 12.70
CA THR A 221 -4.00 -3.25 12.72
C THR A 221 -4.18 -1.73 12.65
N HIS A 222 -3.23 -0.95 13.22
CA HIS A 222 -3.33 0.52 13.23
C HIS A 222 -2.79 1.19 11.95
N ALA A 223 -2.02 0.49 11.13
CA ALA A 223 -1.53 0.99 9.85
C ALA A 223 -2.68 1.21 8.85
N ASP A 224 -2.44 1.90 7.73
CA ASP A 224 -3.38 1.95 6.63
C ASP A 224 -3.33 0.66 5.81
N VAL A 225 -2.19 -0.03 5.82
CA VAL A 225 -1.99 -1.37 5.24
C VAL A 225 -1.05 -2.15 6.13
N GLY A 226 -1.57 -3.18 6.80
CA GLY A 226 -0.79 -4.16 7.55
C GLY A 226 -0.26 -5.25 6.61
N VAL A 227 1.04 -5.50 6.64
CA VAL A 227 1.70 -6.53 5.80
C VAL A 227 2.43 -7.52 6.68
N SER A 228 2.18 -8.81 6.50
CA SER A 228 2.91 -9.88 7.17
C SER A 228 3.49 -10.87 6.15
N VAL A 229 4.16 -11.91 6.62
CA VAL A 229 4.76 -12.94 5.79
C VAL A 229 4.19 -14.31 6.16
N ASP A 230 4.23 -15.26 5.24
CA ASP A 230 3.69 -16.61 5.45
C ASP A 230 4.32 -17.34 6.66
N THR A 231 5.60 -17.07 6.93
CA THR A 231 6.33 -17.63 8.07
C THR A 231 6.11 -16.90 9.40
N ALA A 232 5.25 -15.86 9.42
CA ALA A 232 4.95 -15.12 10.64
C ALA A 232 4.09 -15.94 11.62
N VAL A 233 4.07 -15.48 12.87
CA VAL A 233 3.16 -16.05 13.89
C VAL A 233 1.69 -15.78 13.51
N ASP A 234 0.78 -16.67 13.91
CA ASP A 234 -0.61 -16.62 13.46
C ASP A 234 -1.29 -15.30 13.79
N ILE A 235 -1.08 -14.76 14.99
CA ILE A 235 -1.65 -13.46 15.38
C ILE A 235 -1.18 -12.31 14.50
N ALA A 236 0.05 -12.33 13.99
CA ALA A 236 0.54 -11.31 13.05
C ALA A 236 -0.11 -11.47 11.67
N LYS A 237 -0.30 -12.72 11.22
CA LYS A 237 -1.02 -13.01 9.95
C LYS A 237 -2.49 -12.58 10.03
N GLU A 238 -3.18 -12.88 11.14
CA GLU A 238 -4.57 -12.47 11.35
C GLU A 238 -4.76 -10.95 11.46
N SER A 239 -3.73 -10.23 11.91
CA SER A 239 -3.74 -8.78 12.05
C SER A 239 -3.34 -8.02 10.78
N ALA A 240 -2.87 -8.73 9.75
CA ALA A 240 -2.39 -8.15 8.50
C ALA A 240 -3.48 -8.14 7.42
N ASP A 241 -3.49 -7.08 6.59
CA ASP A 241 -4.35 -7.00 5.41
C ASP A 241 -3.78 -7.82 4.24
N ILE A 242 -2.44 -7.97 4.20
CA ILE A 242 -1.72 -8.65 3.12
C ILE A 242 -0.69 -9.60 3.72
N ILE A 243 -0.65 -10.85 3.22
CA ILE A 243 0.36 -11.84 3.57
C ILE A 243 1.25 -12.06 2.35
N LEU A 244 2.54 -11.77 2.48
CA LEU A 244 3.53 -12.08 1.44
C LEU A 244 3.90 -13.56 1.53
N LEU A 245 3.71 -14.30 0.44
CA LEU A 245 4.07 -15.72 0.35
C LEU A 245 5.57 -15.92 0.31
N GLU A 246 6.31 -14.92 -0.15
CA GLU A 246 7.77 -14.88 -0.13
C GLU A 246 8.25 -13.76 0.79
N LYS A 247 9.17 -14.07 1.70
CA LYS A 247 9.78 -13.08 2.60
C LYS A 247 10.82 -12.25 1.84
N ASP A 248 10.36 -11.45 0.84
CA ASP A 248 11.21 -10.56 0.04
C ASP A 248 10.53 -9.18 -0.13
N LEU A 249 11.30 -8.12 0.12
CA LEU A 249 10.83 -6.74 -0.04
C LEU A 249 10.60 -6.35 -1.52
N HIS A 250 11.12 -7.10 -2.49
CA HIS A 250 10.80 -6.88 -3.90
C HIS A 250 9.35 -7.21 -4.20
N VAL A 251 8.79 -8.26 -3.59
CA VAL A 251 7.37 -8.61 -3.70
C VAL A 251 6.49 -7.48 -3.17
N LEU A 252 6.89 -6.85 -2.06
CA LEU A 252 6.20 -5.66 -1.54
C LEU A 252 6.23 -4.50 -2.55
N LEU A 253 7.38 -4.24 -3.19
CA LEU A 253 7.51 -3.19 -4.20
C LEU A 253 6.59 -3.45 -5.41
N ASP A 254 6.55 -4.69 -5.88
CA ASP A 254 5.67 -5.10 -6.99
C ASP A 254 4.19 -4.92 -6.60
N GLY A 255 3.81 -5.29 -5.38
CA GLY A 255 2.48 -5.05 -4.83
C GLY A 255 2.11 -3.56 -4.80
N VAL A 256 3.02 -2.70 -4.38
CA VAL A 256 2.82 -1.24 -4.42
C VAL A 256 2.64 -0.73 -5.85
N ARG A 257 3.44 -1.23 -6.79
CA ARG A 257 3.34 -0.83 -8.20
C ARG A 257 2.01 -1.25 -8.83
N GLU A 258 1.58 -2.48 -8.59
CA GLU A 258 0.27 -2.98 -9.06
C GLU A 258 -0.90 -2.24 -8.38
N GLY A 259 -0.81 -1.94 -7.09
CA GLY A 259 -1.81 -1.13 -6.39
C GLY A 259 -1.95 0.28 -6.98
N ARG A 260 -0.83 0.94 -7.31
CA ARG A 260 -0.84 2.25 -7.99
C ARG A 260 -1.42 2.17 -9.41
N LYS A 261 -1.13 1.09 -10.14
CA LYS A 261 -1.69 0.85 -11.48
C LYS A 261 -3.21 0.62 -11.40
N THR A 262 -3.66 -0.21 -10.47
CA THR A 262 -5.08 -0.45 -10.22
C THR A 262 -5.81 0.85 -9.86
N PHE A 263 -5.25 1.65 -8.95
CA PHE A 263 -5.80 2.96 -8.59
C PHE A 263 -5.83 3.92 -9.78
N GLY A 264 -4.78 3.95 -10.61
CA GLY A 264 -4.75 4.74 -11.83
C GLY A 264 -5.86 4.36 -12.80
N ASN A 265 -6.08 3.05 -13.03
CA ASN A 265 -7.15 2.56 -13.90
C ASN A 265 -8.54 2.85 -13.31
N LEU A 266 -8.72 2.73 -11.99
CA LEU A 266 -9.93 3.14 -11.30
C LEU A 266 -10.23 4.63 -11.50
N MET A 267 -9.22 5.50 -11.40
CA MET A 267 -9.39 6.94 -11.60
C MET A 267 -9.75 7.28 -13.05
N LYS A 268 -9.20 6.55 -14.04
CA LYS A 268 -9.63 6.67 -15.45
C LYS A 268 -11.13 6.38 -15.57
N TYR A 269 -11.57 5.23 -15.06
CA TYR A 269 -12.99 4.84 -15.08
C TYR A 269 -13.88 5.91 -14.44
N ILE A 270 -13.57 6.35 -13.21
CA ILE A 270 -14.39 7.34 -12.50
C ILE A 270 -14.46 8.66 -13.27
N LYS A 271 -13.34 9.17 -13.79
CA LYS A 271 -13.31 10.43 -14.57
C LYS A 271 -14.08 10.30 -15.87
N MET A 272 -13.98 9.18 -16.57
CA MET A 272 -14.73 8.91 -17.80
C MET A 272 -16.23 8.83 -17.53
N ALA A 273 -16.65 7.93 -16.64
CA ALA A 273 -18.06 7.71 -16.35
C ALA A 273 -18.74 8.99 -15.85
N THR A 274 -18.13 9.71 -14.89
CA THR A 274 -18.72 10.95 -14.37
C THR A 274 -18.79 12.06 -15.40
N SER A 275 -17.79 12.21 -16.28
CA SER A 275 -17.75 13.29 -17.27
C SER A 275 -18.75 13.05 -18.41
N PHE A 276 -18.79 11.82 -18.93
CA PHE A 276 -19.68 11.48 -20.04
C PHE A 276 -21.13 11.49 -19.60
N ASN A 277 -21.49 10.84 -18.47
CA ASN A 277 -22.85 10.87 -17.95
C ASN A 277 -23.32 12.30 -17.63
N PHE A 278 -22.44 13.15 -17.10
CA PHE A 278 -22.78 14.56 -16.87
C PHE A 278 -23.02 15.31 -18.19
N GLY A 279 -22.19 15.09 -19.22
CA GLY A 279 -22.36 15.67 -20.55
C GLY A 279 -23.64 15.20 -21.22
N GLU A 280 -23.92 13.91 -21.18
CA GLU A 280 -25.12 13.28 -21.76
C GLU A 280 -26.41 13.85 -21.13
N VAL A 281 -26.48 13.87 -19.79
CA VAL A 281 -27.63 14.47 -19.08
C VAL A 281 -27.83 15.93 -19.47
N MET A 282 -26.74 16.73 -19.55
CA MET A 282 -26.82 18.10 -20.05
C MET A 282 -27.38 18.17 -21.48
N SER A 283 -26.90 17.31 -22.37
CA SER A 283 -27.33 17.26 -23.79
C SER A 283 -28.80 16.91 -23.88
N VAL A 284 -29.28 15.91 -23.15
CA VAL A 284 -30.69 15.52 -23.11
C VAL A 284 -31.56 16.63 -22.58
N ILE A 285 -31.19 17.30 -21.48
CA ILE A 285 -31.97 18.41 -20.90
C ILE A 285 -32.09 19.55 -21.90
N ILE A 286 -30.99 19.99 -22.51
CA ILE A 286 -30.99 21.09 -23.47
C ILE A 286 -31.80 20.71 -24.71
N ALA A 287 -31.60 19.51 -25.25
CA ALA A 287 -32.32 19.03 -26.42
C ALA A 287 -33.82 18.90 -26.18
N SER A 288 -34.24 18.45 -24.99
CA SER A 288 -35.67 18.33 -24.62
C SER A 288 -36.40 19.68 -24.57
N VAL A 289 -35.67 20.77 -24.37
CA VAL A 289 -36.23 22.15 -24.44
C VAL A 289 -36.28 22.68 -25.90
N LEU A 290 -35.30 22.31 -26.71
CA LEU A 290 -35.12 22.86 -28.07
C LEU A 290 -35.83 22.03 -29.15
N LEU A 291 -35.98 20.72 -28.98
CA LEU A 291 -36.59 19.79 -29.92
C LEU A 291 -38.04 19.49 -29.52
N PRO A 292 -38.96 19.25 -30.47
CA PRO A 292 -40.35 18.85 -30.19
C PRO A 292 -40.50 17.39 -29.78
N PHE A 293 -39.41 16.66 -29.56
CA PHE A 293 -39.38 15.23 -29.17
C PHE A 293 -38.14 14.97 -28.33
N LEU A 294 -38.09 13.86 -27.59
CA LEU A 294 -36.94 13.41 -26.87
C LEU A 294 -35.84 12.96 -27.84
N PRO A 295 -34.60 13.43 -27.68
CA PRO A 295 -33.49 13.08 -28.56
C PRO A 295 -33.14 11.59 -28.54
N GLU A 296 -33.54 10.90 -27.49
CA GLU A 296 -33.37 9.46 -27.32
C GLU A 296 -34.43 8.90 -26.36
N THR A 297 -34.81 7.64 -26.56
CA THR A 297 -35.75 6.94 -25.69
C THR A 297 -35.02 6.33 -24.49
N PRO A 298 -35.70 6.09 -23.32
CA PRO A 298 -35.08 5.48 -22.16
C PRO A 298 -34.45 4.10 -22.45
N ILE A 299 -34.99 3.32 -23.36
CA ILE A 299 -34.44 2.01 -23.74
C ILE A 299 -33.16 2.17 -24.56
N GLN A 300 -33.09 3.17 -25.43
CA GLN A 300 -31.90 3.48 -26.22
C GLN A 300 -30.77 3.93 -25.29
N LEU A 301 -31.04 4.86 -24.37
CA LEU A 301 -30.08 5.30 -23.32
C LEU A 301 -29.54 4.12 -22.50
N LEU A 302 -30.42 3.20 -22.10
CA LEU A 302 -30.00 2.00 -21.38
C LEU A 302 -29.06 1.12 -22.20
N VAL A 303 -29.38 0.87 -23.47
CA VAL A 303 -28.57 0.02 -24.35
C VAL A 303 -27.24 0.69 -24.68
N GLU A 304 -27.24 2.01 -24.93
CA GLU A 304 -26.03 2.79 -25.14
C GLU A 304 -25.10 2.73 -23.93
N GLY A 305 -25.65 3.02 -22.73
CA GLY A 305 -24.90 2.97 -21.48
C GLY A 305 -24.28 1.59 -21.24
N LEU A 306 -25.06 0.51 -21.45
CA LEU A 306 -24.53 -0.85 -21.33
C LEU A 306 -23.40 -1.15 -22.32
N LEU A 307 -23.50 -0.74 -23.58
CA LEU A 307 -22.43 -0.91 -24.57
C LEU A 307 -21.17 -0.17 -24.16
N TYR A 308 -21.33 1.05 -23.67
CA TYR A 308 -20.21 1.83 -23.16
C TYR A 308 -19.56 1.20 -21.92
N ASP A 309 -20.38 0.74 -20.96
CA ASP A 309 -19.89 0.07 -19.75
C ASP A 309 -19.12 -1.21 -20.07
N PHE A 310 -19.58 -2.00 -21.04
CA PHE A 310 -18.82 -3.16 -21.53
C PHE A 310 -17.44 -2.77 -22.08
N GLY A 311 -17.34 -1.61 -22.76
CA GLY A 311 -16.05 -1.05 -23.18
C GLY A 311 -15.14 -0.76 -21.99
N GLN A 312 -15.70 -0.17 -20.93
CA GLN A 312 -14.96 0.21 -19.72
C GLN A 312 -14.51 -0.98 -18.87
N LEU A 313 -15.16 -2.16 -18.95
CA LEU A 313 -14.72 -3.38 -18.27
C LEU A 313 -13.29 -3.82 -18.65
N THR A 314 -12.74 -3.29 -19.74
CA THR A 314 -11.37 -3.58 -20.15
C THR A 314 -10.32 -2.63 -19.51
N LEU A 315 -10.74 -1.52 -18.87
CA LEU A 315 -9.85 -0.53 -18.25
C LEU A 315 -8.96 -1.08 -17.12
N PRO A 316 -9.37 -2.06 -16.29
CA PRO A 316 -8.48 -2.65 -15.29
C PRO A 316 -7.19 -3.24 -15.88
N PHE A 317 -7.22 -3.66 -17.13
CA PHE A 317 -6.05 -4.19 -17.84
C PHE A 317 -5.21 -3.11 -18.52
N ASP A 318 -5.68 -1.85 -18.57
CA ASP A 318 -5.02 -0.79 -19.31
C ASP A 318 -3.64 -0.42 -18.74
N ASN A 319 -2.80 0.12 -19.63
CA ASN A 319 -1.50 0.62 -19.25
C ASN A 319 -1.63 1.99 -18.57
N VAL A 320 -0.92 2.17 -17.47
CA VAL A 320 -0.84 3.43 -16.73
C VAL A 320 0.51 4.10 -17.04
N ASP A 321 0.49 5.41 -17.23
CA ASP A 321 1.70 6.18 -17.52
C ASP A 321 2.71 6.08 -16.38
N GLU A 322 3.99 5.84 -16.69
CA GLU A 322 5.07 5.64 -15.71
C GLU A 322 5.22 6.83 -14.74
N GLU A 323 4.92 8.03 -15.19
CA GLU A 323 4.95 9.26 -14.39
C GLU A 323 3.89 9.21 -13.26
N TYR A 324 2.75 8.59 -13.54
CA TYR A 324 1.70 8.39 -12.54
C TYR A 324 2.15 7.41 -11.45
N LEU A 325 2.88 6.37 -11.81
CA LEU A 325 3.35 5.32 -10.89
C LEU A 325 4.47 5.76 -9.95
N LYS A 326 5.17 6.87 -10.25
CA LYS A 326 6.32 7.34 -9.45
C LYS A 326 5.93 7.85 -8.07
N LYS A 327 4.72 8.36 -7.88
CA LYS A 327 4.27 8.96 -6.62
C LYS A 327 2.93 8.37 -6.18
N PRO A 328 2.70 8.25 -4.87
CA PRO A 328 1.39 7.86 -4.37
C PRO A 328 0.36 8.93 -4.74
N ARG A 329 -0.83 8.49 -5.13
CA ARG A 329 -1.97 9.36 -5.43
C ARG A 329 -3.10 9.10 -4.44
N ARG A 330 -3.93 10.10 -4.23
CA ARG A 330 -5.13 10.01 -3.39
C ARG A 330 -6.35 10.36 -4.21
N PHE A 331 -7.48 9.81 -3.81
CA PHE A 331 -8.76 10.22 -4.36
C PHE A 331 -9.06 11.67 -3.96
N ASP A 332 -9.17 12.57 -4.94
CA ASP A 332 -9.51 13.97 -4.72
C ASP A 332 -10.82 14.33 -5.43
N ILE A 333 -11.87 14.51 -4.64
CA ILE A 333 -13.21 14.92 -5.12
C ILE A 333 -13.16 16.27 -5.84
N LYS A 334 -12.27 17.19 -5.41
CA LYS A 334 -12.17 18.52 -6.05
C LYS A 334 -11.61 18.38 -7.47
N SER A 335 -10.56 17.58 -7.63
CA SER A 335 -9.99 17.27 -8.96
C SER A 335 -11.03 16.60 -9.85
N LEU A 336 -11.77 15.62 -9.35
CA LEU A 336 -12.85 14.96 -10.08
C LEU A 336 -13.94 15.96 -10.51
N LYS A 337 -14.39 16.83 -9.62
CA LYS A 337 -15.39 17.86 -9.92
C LYS A 337 -14.93 18.82 -11.01
N HIS A 338 -13.68 19.31 -10.94
CA HIS A 338 -13.14 20.19 -11.97
C HIS A 338 -13.07 19.49 -13.33
N PHE A 339 -12.66 18.20 -13.32
CA PHE A 339 -12.58 17.41 -14.55
C PHE A 339 -13.97 17.23 -15.19
N MET A 340 -14.97 16.84 -14.41
CA MET A 340 -16.35 16.66 -14.83
C MET A 340 -16.95 17.94 -15.40
N LEU A 341 -16.75 19.10 -14.72
CA LEU A 341 -17.27 20.40 -15.13
C LEU A 341 -16.61 20.99 -16.37
N ILE A 342 -15.47 20.45 -16.81
CA ILE A 342 -14.80 20.88 -18.04
C ILE A 342 -15.07 19.90 -19.18
N MET A 343 -14.90 18.59 -18.93
CA MET A 343 -15.04 17.58 -19.98
C MET A 343 -16.50 17.25 -20.30
N GLY A 344 -17.39 17.30 -19.31
CA GLY A 344 -18.83 17.08 -19.55
C GLY A 344 -19.47 18.13 -20.45
N PRO A 345 -19.37 19.45 -20.16
CA PRO A 345 -19.85 20.48 -21.06
C PRO A 345 -19.18 20.48 -22.43
N LEU A 346 -17.90 20.05 -22.51
CA LEU A 346 -17.23 19.87 -23.80
C LEU A 346 -17.92 18.77 -24.62
N SER A 347 -18.19 17.60 -24.04
CA SER A 347 -18.94 16.53 -24.71
C SER A 347 -20.32 17.02 -25.14
N SER A 348 -21.09 17.62 -24.23
CA SER A 348 -22.41 18.17 -24.52
C SER A 348 -22.42 19.19 -25.65
N ALA A 349 -21.38 20.02 -25.76
CA ALA A 349 -21.29 20.99 -26.89
C ALA A 349 -21.19 20.29 -28.25
N PHE A 350 -20.53 19.13 -28.32
CA PHE A 350 -20.44 18.32 -29.51
C PHE A 350 -21.74 17.56 -29.82
N ASP A 351 -22.47 17.11 -28.79
CA ASP A 351 -23.82 16.54 -28.95
C ASP A 351 -24.77 17.59 -29.54
N LEU A 352 -24.76 18.80 -28.98
CA LEU A 352 -25.57 19.91 -29.49
C LEU A 352 -25.17 20.30 -30.93
N LEU A 353 -23.89 20.18 -31.27
CA LEU A 353 -23.41 20.38 -32.65
C LEU A 353 -24.03 19.33 -33.59
N VAL A 354 -24.07 18.06 -33.19
CA VAL A 354 -24.73 16.98 -33.94
C VAL A 354 -26.21 17.28 -34.11
N PHE A 355 -26.92 17.69 -33.03
CA PHE A 355 -28.34 18.09 -33.10
C PHE A 355 -28.55 19.24 -34.07
N ALA A 356 -27.67 20.25 -34.03
CA ALA A 356 -27.73 21.39 -34.94
C ALA A 356 -27.52 20.96 -36.41
N PHE A 357 -26.55 20.09 -36.68
CA PHE A 357 -26.35 19.54 -38.02
C PHE A 357 -27.58 18.77 -38.51
N LEU A 358 -28.12 17.84 -37.71
CA LEU A 358 -29.29 17.07 -38.07
C LEU A 358 -30.51 17.96 -38.33
N TRP A 359 -30.75 18.95 -37.45
CA TRP A 359 -31.96 19.80 -37.52
C TRP A 359 -31.89 20.89 -38.58
N PHE A 360 -30.78 21.62 -38.68
CA PHE A 360 -30.69 22.80 -39.54
C PHE A 360 -30.02 22.51 -40.91
N VAL A 361 -28.99 21.66 -40.94
CA VAL A 361 -28.24 21.37 -42.16
C VAL A 361 -28.89 20.27 -42.97
N PHE A 362 -29.08 19.12 -42.32
CA PHE A 362 -29.69 17.94 -42.99
C PHE A 362 -31.22 17.94 -42.99
N LYS A 363 -31.82 18.83 -42.21
CA LYS A 363 -33.27 19.02 -42.08
C LYS A 363 -34.03 17.74 -41.76
N ILE A 364 -33.42 16.85 -40.96
CA ILE A 364 -34.02 15.62 -40.47
C ILE A 364 -35.14 15.96 -39.49
N ARG A 365 -36.36 15.54 -39.84
CA ARG A 365 -37.56 15.75 -39.03
C ARG A 365 -38.14 14.41 -38.55
N GLU A 366 -37.67 13.32 -39.11
CA GLU A 366 -38.05 11.97 -38.69
C GLU A 366 -37.36 11.61 -37.39
N VAL A 367 -38.16 11.40 -36.36
CA VAL A 367 -37.69 11.19 -34.98
C VAL A 367 -36.80 9.95 -34.88
N ALA A 368 -37.19 8.86 -35.52
CA ALA A 368 -36.44 7.62 -35.48
C ALA A 368 -35.03 7.73 -36.08
N ILE A 369 -34.90 8.44 -37.23
CA ILE A 369 -33.58 8.70 -37.84
C ILE A 369 -32.73 9.58 -36.95
N PHE A 370 -33.31 10.66 -36.35
CA PHE A 370 -32.62 11.58 -35.46
C PHE A 370 -32.04 10.82 -34.24
N GLN A 371 -32.90 10.04 -33.56
CA GLN A 371 -32.53 9.22 -32.42
C GLN A 371 -31.45 8.19 -32.78
N THR A 372 -31.61 7.50 -33.93
CA THR A 372 -30.62 6.49 -34.35
C THR A 372 -29.25 7.08 -34.65
N VAL A 373 -29.19 8.25 -35.27
CA VAL A 373 -27.90 8.89 -35.57
C VAL A 373 -27.21 9.32 -34.30
N TRP A 374 -27.96 9.89 -33.35
CA TRP A 374 -27.36 10.30 -32.09
C TRP A 374 -26.90 9.08 -31.28
N PHE A 375 -27.72 8.05 -31.09
CA PHE A 375 -27.35 6.78 -30.47
C PHE A 375 -26.03 6.22 -31.02
N THR A 376 -25.93 6.12 -32.36
CA THR A 376 -24.73 5.56 -32.99
C THR A 376 -23.51 6.48 -32.85
N TYR A 377 -23.71 7.81 -33.00
CA TYR A 377 -22.68 8.83 -32.81
C TYR A 377 -22.13 8.79 -31.37
N SER A 378 -23.01 8.74 -30.38
CA SER A 378 -22.65 8.78 -28.96
C SER A 378 -21.79 7.59 -28.56
N ILE A 379 -22.15 6.36 -28.98
CA ILE A 379 -21.32 5.16 -28.78
C ILE A 379 -19.92 5.35 -29.37
N VAL A 380 -19.81 5.79 -30.61
CA VAL A 380 -18.50 5.98 -31.26
C VAL A 380 -17.70 7.09 -30.58
N SER A 381 -18.35 8.20 -30.23
CA SER A 381 -17.72 9.35 -29.58
C SER A 381 -17.20 8.99 -28.18
N ASN A 382 -18.00 8.30 -27.38
CA ASN A 382 -17.66 7.88 -26.01
C ASN A 382 -16.49 6.88 -26.01
N LEU A 383 -16.50 5.88 -26.92
CA LEU A 383 -15.43 4.90 -27.06
C LEU A 383 -14.12 5.52 -27.57
N LEU A 384 -14.18 6.48 -28.49
CA LEU A 384 -13.00 7.25 -28.89
C LEU A 384 -12.51 8.20 -27.80
N GLY A 385 -13.42 8.87 -27.10
CA GLY A 385 -13.14 9.74 -25.96
C GLY A 385 -12.42 9.02 -24.83
N MET A 386 -12.73 7.73 -24.60
CA MET A 386 -12.02 6.88 -23.65
C MET A 386 -10.51 6.88 -23.92
N HIS A 387 -10.07 6.82 -25.17
CA HIS A 387 -8.63 6.84 -25.51
C HIS A 387 -7.97 8.20 -25.21
N ILE A 388 -8.72 9.31 -25.25
CA ILE A 388 -8.20 10.63 -24.90
C ILE A 388 -8.03 10.77 -23.38
N ILE A 389 -9.02 10.31 -22.63
CA ILE A 389 -9.05 10.49 -21.17
C ILE A 389 -8.05 9.56 -20.46
N ARG A 390 -7.85 8.32 -20.95
CA ARG A 390 -7.06 7.28 -20.30
C ARG A 390 -5.58 7.62 -20.02
N THR A 391 -5.00 8.60 -20.65
CA THR A 391 -3.58 8.95 -20.54
C THR A 391 -3.38 10.44 -20.53
N ALA A 392 -2.34 10.93 -19.86
CA ALA A 392 -1.90 12.33 -19.97
C ALA A 392 -1.20 12.62 -21.31
N LYS A 393 -0.67 11.60 -21.97
CA LYS A 393 0.10 11.69 -23.22
C LYS A 393 -0.82 11.75 -24.44
N ILE A 394 -0.24 11.91 -25.63
CA ILE A 394 -0.98 11.84 -26.90
C ILE A 394 -1.31 10.37 -27.16
N PRO A 395 -2.62 9.99 -27.21
CA PRO A 395 -3.04 8.63 -27.48
C PRO A 395 -2.53 8.16 -28.84
N PHE A 396 -2.33 6.86 -29.00
CA PHE A 396 -1.85 6.18 -30.21
C PHE A 396 -0.44 6.53 -30.66
N VAL A 397 0.15 7.65 -30.17
CA VAL A 397 1.49 8.10 -30.54
C VAL A 397 2.48 7.95 -29.38
N GLN A 398 2.13 8.46 -28.20
CA GLN A 398 3.00 8.48 -27.03
C GLN A 398 2.58 7.47 -25.95
N SER A 399 1.32 7.09 -25.93
CA SER A 399 0.78 6.11 -24.98
C SER A 399 -0.19 5.18 -25.69
N ASN A 400 0.16 3.90 -25.69
CA ASN A 400 -0.68 2.86 -26.25
C ASN A 400 -1.56 2.22 -25.15
N ALA A 401 -2.83 2.04 -25.46
CA ALA A 401 -3.73 1.27 -24.62
C ALA A 401 -3.33 -0.22 -24.61
N HIS A 402 -3.80 -0.93 -23.61
CA HIS A 402 -3.70 -2.39 -23.65
C HIS A 402 -4.55 -2.95 -24.80
N LYS A 403 -4.11 -4.06 -25.41
CA LYS A 403 -4.79 -4.68 -26.55
C LYS A 403 -6.28 -4.97 -26.33
N PHE A 404 -6.68 -5.28 -25.10
CA PHE A 404 -8.11 -5.51 -24.77
C PHE A 404 -8.94 -4.22 -24.88
N VAL A 405 -8.37 -3.07 -24.51
CA VAL A 405 -9.04 -1.76 -24.65
C VAL A 405 -9.23 -1.39 -26.10
N TYR A 406 -8.23 -1.63 -26.94
CA TYR A 406 -8.35 -1.41 -28.40
C TYR A 406 -9.41 -2.34 -29.02
N PHE A 407 -9.32 -3.64 -28.71
CA PHE A 407 -10.24 -4.62 -29.28
C PHE A 407 -11.69 -4.33 -28.86
N SER A 408 -11.95 -4.03 -27.57
CA SER A 408 -13.30 -3.72 -27.09
C SER A 408 -13.86 -2.45 -27.72
N SER A 409 -13.07 -1.36 -27.78
CA SER A 409 -13.54 -0.10 -28.36
C SER A 409 -13.85 -0.21 -29.86
N ILE A 410 -13.02 -0.94 -30.62
CA ILE A 410 -13.29 -1.19 -32.05
C ILE A 410 -14.52 -2.09 -32.23
N LEU A 411 -14.58 -3.19 -31.51
CA LEU A 411 -15.70 -4.15 -31.60
C LEU A 411 -17.04 -3.49 -31.25
N LEU A 412 -17.07 -2.76 -30.13
CA LEU A 412 -18.30 -2.11 -29.66
C LEU A 412 -18.71 -0.93 -30.57
N SER A 413 -17.76 -0.20 -31.15
CA SER A 413 -18.06 0.82 -32.17
C SER A 413 -18.68 0.19 -33.41
N ILE A 414 -18.16 -0.95 -33.88
CA ILE A 414 -18.74 -1.70 -35.01
C ILE A 414 -20.14 -2.19 -34.65
N ILE A 415 -20.33 -2.74 -33.45
CA ILE A 415 -21.66 -3.16 -32.97
C ILE A 415 -22.64 -1.99 -32.96
N GLY A 416 -22.24 -0.83 -32.37
CA GLY A 416 -23.05 0.39 -32.32
C GLY A 416 -23.49 0.88 -33.72
N ILE A 417 -22.59 0.79 -34.70
CA ILE A 417 -22.89 1.15 -36.09
C ILE A 417 -23.83 0.14 -36.76
N LEU A 418 -23.70 -1.15 -36.43
CA LEU A 418 -24.48 -2.23 -37.09
C LEU A 418 -25.84 -2.47 -36.44
N VAL A 419 -26.00 -2.21 -35.13
CA VAL A 419 -27.27 -2.46 -34.41
C VAL A 419 -28.49 -1.86 -35.12
N PRO A 420 -28.47 -0.62 -35.65
CA PRO A 420 -29.63 -0.05 -36.36
C PRO A 420 -30.10 -0.88 -37.58
N PHE A 421 -29.23 -1.70 -38.13
CA PHE A 421 -29.54 -2.55 -39.32
C PHE A 421 -30.01 -3.95 -38.94
N THR A 422 -30.14 -4.24 -37.62
CA THR A 422 -30.56 -5.56 -37.12
C THR A 422 -31.97 -5.54 -36.56
N TRP A 423 -32.56 -6.72 -36.36
CA TRP A 423 -33.84 -6.88 -35.70
C TRP A 423 -33.82 -6.35 -34.23
N ILE A 424 -32.67 -6.42 -33.55
CA ILE A 424 -32.52 -5.87 -32.20
C ILE A 424 -32.70 -4.36 -32.23
N GLY A 425 -32.06 -3.67 -33.18
CA GLY A 425 -32.21 -2.22 -33.35
C GLY A 425 -33.69 -1.83 -33.58
N GLN A 426 -34.40 -2.57 -34.42
CA GLN A 426 -35.81 -2.33 -34.67
C GLN A 426 -36.70 -2.46 -33.41
N ILE A 427 -36.42 -3.43 -32.53
CA ILE A 427 -37.13 -3.60 -31.26
C ILE A 427 -36.97 -2.36 -30.34
N ILE A 428 -35.79 -1.75 -30.33
CA ILE A 428 -35.51 -0.56 -29.52
C ILE A 428 -35.82 0.76 -30.25
N GLY A 429 -36.47 0.68 -31.42
CA GLY A 429 -36.94 1.82 -32.21
C GLY A 429 -35.88 2.48 -33.08
N LEU A 430 -34.72 1.84 -33.31
CA LEU A 430 -33.73 2.31 -34.27
C LEU A 430 -34.10 1.92 -35.71
N VAL A 431 -33.65 2.74 -36.66
CA VAL A 431 -33.87 2.54 -38.09
C VAL A 431 -32.59 2.57 -38.88
N PRO A 432 -32.49 1.95 -40.05
CA PRO A 432 -31.31 2.00 -40.90
C PRO A 432 -30.87 3.44 -41.19
N ILE A 433 -29.59 3.73 -40.97
CA ILE A 433 -29.00 5.07 -41.14
C ILE A 433 -28.68 5.31 -42.61
N PRO A 434 -29.15 6.42 -43.22
CA PRO A 434 -28.73 6.82 -44.55
C PRO A 434 -27.22 7.06 -44.61
N ILE A 435 -26.54 6.56 -45.65
CA ILE A 435 -25.06 6.54 -45.72
C ILE A 435 -24.41 7.92 -45.63
N TYR A 436 -25.09 8.98 -46.11
CA TYR A 436 -24.56 10.36 -46.01
C TYR A 436 -24.45 10.87 -44.60
N LEU A 437 -25.25 10.34 -43.64
CA LEU A 437 -25.18 10.69 -42.21
C LEU A 437 -24.00 10.03 -41.49
N MET A 438 -23.35 9.03 -42.09
CA MET A 438 -22.12 8.45 -41.56
C MET A 438 -21.00 9.49 -41.46
N SER A 439 -21.04 10.57 -42.26
CA SER A 439 -20.09 11.68 -42.13
C SER A 439 -20.16 12.39 -40.77
N ILE A 440 -21.36 12.47 -40.17
CA ILE A 440 -21.53 13.02 -38.81
C ILE A 440 -21.02 12.01 -37.77
N ILE A 441 -21.43 10.74 -37.88
CA ILE A 441 -21.13 9.67 -36.94
C ILE A 441 -19.59 9.46 -36.82
N LEU A 442 -18.85 9.63 -37.90
CA LEU A 442 -17.40 9.43 -37.91
C LEU A 442 -16.64 10.75 -37.81
N GLY A 443 -17.11 11.81 -38.47
CA GLY A 443 -16.39 13.08 -38.56
C GLY A 443 -16.43 13.91 -37.27
N VAL A 444 -17.60 13.98 -36.62
CA VAL A 444 -17.73 14.81 -35.40
C VAL A 444 -16.95 14.22 -34.22
N PRO A 445 -16.92 12.89 -33.96
CA PRO A 445 -16.07 12.32 -32.91
C PRO A 445 -14.57 12.55 -33.15
N ILE A 446 -14.11 12.54 -34.39
CA ILE A 446 -12.71 12.86 -34.73
C ILE A 446 -12.42 14.34 -34.36
N LEU A 447 -13.30 15.26 -34.73
CA LEU A 447 -13.17 16.68 -34.37
C LEU A 447 -13.18 16.85 -32.84
N TYR A 448 -14.09 16.15 -32.14
CA TYR A 448 -14.14 16.11 -30.68
C TYR A 448 -12.77 15.70 -30.10
N CYS A 449 -12.16 14.63 -30.62
CA CYS A 449 -10.85 14.17 -30.15
C CYS A 449 -9.77 15.25 -30.26
N PHE A 450 -9.71 15.99 -31.38
CA PHE A 450 -8.75 17.09 -31.56
C PHE A 450 -8.98 18.21 -30.54
N VAL A 451 -10.23 18.65 -30.36
CA VAL A 451 -10.56 19.70 -29.39
C VAL A 451 -10.31 19.21 -27.95
N ALA A 452 -10.67 17.97 -27.62
CA ALA A 452 -10.42 17.39 -26.31
C ALA A 452 -8.93 17.31 -26.00
N LEU A 453 -8.06 16.97 -26.96
CA LEU A 453 -6.61 17.03 -26.80
C LEU A 453 -6.09 18.45 -26.54
N PHE A 454 -6.68 19.46 -27.15
CA PHE A 454 -6.34 20.86 -26.89
C PHE A 454 -6.77 21.29 -25.49
N VAL A 455 -8.03 20.99 -25.11
CA VAL A 455 -8.57 21.26 -23.75
C VAL A 455 -7.73 20.55 -22.69
N LYS A 456 -7.33 19.31 -22.93
CA LYS A 456 -6.45 18.53 -22.06
C LYS A 456 -5.14 19.25 -21.75
N LYS A 457 -4.45 19.79 -22.76
CA LYS A 457 -3.21 20.55 -22.55
C LYS A 457 -3.42 21.80 -21.68
N ILE A 458 -4.55 22.49 -21.87
CA ILE A 458 -4.93 23.65 -21.04
C ILE A 458 -5.20 23.19 -19.61
N TYR A 459 -5.92 22.09 -19.44
CA TYR A 459 -6.25 21.51 -18.14
C TYR A 459 -5.00 21.15 -17.36
N GLU A 460 -4.08 20.39 -17.98
CA GLU A 460 -2.79 20.01 -17.37
C GLU A 460 -1.95 21.22 -16.96
N LYS A 461 -1.89 22.25 -17.81
CA LYS A 461 -1.17 23.50 -17.49
C LYS A 461 -1.80 24.23 -16.29
N LYS A 462 -3.12 24.16 -16.11
CA LYS A 462 -3.84 24.89 -15.06
C LYS A 462 -3.87 24.12 -13.73
N PHE A 463 -4.05 22.81 -13.76
CA PHE A 463 -4.26 21.98 -12.56
C PHE A 463 -3.07 21.09 -12.21
N GLY A 464 -2.07 20.95 -13.10
CA GLY A 464 -0.84 20.20 -12.85
C GLY A 464 -0.96 18.67 -13.00
N GLU A 465 -2.17 18.17 -13.26
CA GLU A 465 -2.44 16.73 -13.45
C GLU A 465 -3.62 16.51 -14.40
N TRP A 466 -3.65 15.34 -15.08
CA TRP A 466 -4.76 14.94 -15.93
C TRP A 466 -5.58 13.79 -15.31
N ILE A 467 -4.89 12.74 -14.80
CA ILE A 467 -5.50 11.57 -14.12
C ILE A 467 -5.09 11.58 -12.66
#